data_fe2f8af0527b3c24cbb2d62d1a902c23
#
_entry.id   fe2f8af0527b3c24cbb2d62d1a902c23
#
_cell.length_a   1.000
_cell.length_b   1.000
_cell.length_c   1.000
_cell.angle_alpha   90.00
_cell.angle_beta   90.00
_cell.angle_gamma   90.00
#
_symmetry.space_group_name_H-M   'P 1'
#
loop_
_entity.id
_entity.type
_entity.pdbx_description
1 polymer ?
#
loop_
_entity_poly.entity_id
_entity_poly.type
_entity_poly.pdbx_seq_one_letter_code
_entity_poly.pdbx_strand_id
1 'polypeptide(L)'
;LDGDGKAQPLTEWSTYGEWEADPFGAKIVAAVAAAGEAGELPKLPDNAMMRMFLNSMPINSLPTLLGEGGKKIAQFMVDEYAKLSK
;
A
#
# COMPACT_ATOMS: atom_id res chain seq x y z
N LEU A 1 -15.98 14.02 12.37
CA LEU A 1 -15.46 13.84 12.52
C LEU A 1 -15.01 13.56 12.93
N ASP A 2 -14.91 13.10 12.70
CA ASP A 2 -14.44 12.76 13.25
C ASP A 2 -13.91 13.29 13.73
N GLY A 3 -14.49 13.50 13.40
CA GLY A 3 -14.23 14.56 14.18
C GLY A 3 -13.00 14.75 14.88
N ASP A 4 -12.62 13.96 15.54
CA ASP A 4 -11.38 14.08 16.28
C ASP A 4 -10.16 14.15 15.37
N GLY A 5 -10.37 14.04 14.10
CA GLY A 5 -9.28 14.15 13.15
C GLY A 5 -8.34 12.96 13.11
N LYS A 6 -8.65 11.93 13.82
CA LYS A 6 -7.80 10.74 13.82
C LYS A 6 -8.04 9.91 12.59
N ALA A 7 -6.96 9.55 11.94
CA ALA A 7 -7.04 8.61 10.83
C ALA A 7 -7.34 7.23 11.38
N GLN A 8 -8.17 6.49 10.66
CA GLN A 8 -8.43 5.12 11.03
C GLN A 8 -7.21 4.27 10.73
N PRO A 9 -6.98 3.20 11.50
CA PRO A 9 -5.86 2.32 11.21
C PRO A 9 -5.95 1.77 9.80
N LEU A 10 -4.82 1.72 9.13
CA LEU A 10 -4.76 1.13 7.80
C LEU A 10 -4.84 -0.38 7.91
N THR A 11 -5.52 -0.99 6.97
CA THR A 11 -5.67 -2.43 6.92
C THR A 11 -5.49 -2.90 5.48
N GLU A 12 -5.59 -4.21 5.27
CA GLU A 12 -5.54 -4.75 3.92
C GLU A 12 -6.75 -4.31 3.09
N TRP A 13 -7.80 -3.82 3.73
CA TRP A 13 -8.98 -3.31 3.05
C TRP A 13 -8.87 -1.86 2.65
N SER A 14 -7.88 -1.15 3.21
CA SER A 14 -7.65 0.25 2.86
C SER A 14 -7.11 0.33 1.43
N THR A 15 -7.52 1.36 0.70
CA THR A 15 -7.03 1.53 -0.67
C THR A 15 -5.57 1.98 -0.68
N TYR A 16 -4.92 1.75 -1.81
CA TYR A 16 -3.54 2.17 -1.96
C TYR A 16 -3.42 3.69 -1.78
N GLY A 17 -4.40 4.44 -2.29
CA GLY A 17 -4.42 5.89 -2.11
C GLY A 17 -4.53 6.30 -0.66
N GLU A 18 -5.32 5.56 0.13
CA GLU A 18 -5.43 5.83 1.56
C GLU A 18 -4.11 5.56 2.27
N TRP A 19 -3.40 4.53 1.85
CA TRP A 19 -2.07 4.25 2.39
C TRP A 19 -1.11 5.38 2.09
N GLU A 20 -1.16 5.93 0.88
CA GLU A 20 -0.29 7.04 0.51
C GLU A 20 -0.62 8.32 1.28
N ALA A 21 -1.87 8.50 1.64
CA ALA A 21 -2.30 9.70 2.35
C ALA A 21 -1.97 9.66 3.84
N ASP A 22 -1.74 8.48 4.39
CA ASP A 22 -1.43 8.33 5.80
C ASP A 22 0.08 8.54 6.03
N PRO A 23 0.48 9.24 7.12
CA PRO A 23 1.91 9.47 7.37
C PRO A 23 2.74 8.20 7.46
N PHE A 24 2.23 7.18 8.14
CA PHE A 24 2.93 5.91 8.22
C PHE A 24 2.82 5.14 6.90
N GLY A 25 1.63 5.18 6.31
CA GLY A 25 1.41 4.51 5.04
C GLY A 25 2.29 5.08 3.94
N ALA A 26 2.48 6.39 3.92
CA ALA A 26 3.34 7.02 2.92
C ALA A 26 4.78 6.50 3.02
N LYS A 27 5.28 6.32 4.24
CA LYS A 27 6.61 5.76 4.43
C LYS A 27 6.70 4.33 3.92
N ILE A 28 5.65 3.56 4.17
CA ILE A 28 5.60 2.17 3.73
C ILE A 28 5.51 2.08 2.21
N VAL A 29 4.72 2.95 1.60
CA VAL A 29 4.61 3.00 0.15
C VAL A 29 5.97 3.34 -0.47
N ALA A 30 6.70 4.27 0.15
CA ALA A 30 8.04 4.61 -0.31
C ALA A 30 8.98 3.42 -0.18
N ALA A 31 8.84 2.63 0.89
CA ALA A 31 9.64 1.44 1.08
C ALA A 31 9.32 0.37 0.03
N VAL A 32 8.04 0.25 -0.35
CA VAL A 32 7.65 -0.67 -1.42
C VAL A 32 8.32 -0.27 -2.73
N ALA A 33 8.33 1.02 -3.03
CA ALA A 33 8.97 1.50 -4.25
C ALA A 33 10.47 1.22 -4.23
N ALA A 34 11.12 1.46 -3.08
CA ALA A 34 12.54 1.20 -2.94
C ALA A 34 12.85 -0.28 -3.08
N ALA A 35 12.02 -1.14 -2.49
CA ALA A 35 12.20 -2.58 -2.59
C ALA A 35 12.01 -3.05 -4.04
N GLY A 36 11.09 -2.41 -4.77
CA GLY A 36 10.91 -2.71 -6.19
C GLY A 36 12.13 -2.36 -6.99
N GLU A 37 12.77 -1.23 -6.69
CA GLU A 37 14.00 -0.83 -7.36
C GLU A 37 15.15 -1.76 -7.01
N ALA A 38 15.18 -2.25 -5.79
CA ALA A 38 16.22 -3.18 -5.34
C ALA A 38 15.99 -4.62 -5.82
N GLY A 39 14.83 -4.89 -6.39
CA GLY A 39 14.51 -6.23 -6.87
C GLY A 39 13.94 -7.16 -5.80
N GLU A 40 13.65 -6.64 -4.62
CA GLU A 40 13.11 -7.45 -3.54
C GLU A 40 11.60 -7.65 -3.66
N LEU A 41 10.94 -6.67 -4.25
CA LEU A 41 9.50 -6.76 -4.53
C LEU A 41 9.27 -6.44 -5.99
N PRO A 42 8.15 -6.91 -6.55
CA PRO A 42 7.80 -6.55 -7.93
C PRO A 42 7.59 -5.05 -8.04
N LYS A 43 7.95 -4.50 -9.18
CA LYS A 43 7.70 -3.10 -9.45
C LYS A 43 6.22 -2.89 -9.73
N LEU A 44 5.69 -1.80 -9.20
CA LEU A 44 4.32 -1.41 -9.51
C LEU A 44 4.27 -0.84 -10.92
N PRO A 45 3.11 -0.96 -11.60
CA PRO A 45 2.97 -0.37 -12.92
C PRO A 45 3.23 1.12 -12.90
N ASP A 46 3.94 1.61 -13.91
CA ASP A 46 4.28 3.02 -14.03
C ASP A 46 3.39 3.71 -15.04
N ASN A 47 2.16 3.29 -15.11
CA ASN A 47 1.15 3.79 -16.03
C ASN A 47 0.13 4.59 -15.23
N ALA A 48 -0.19 5.80 -15.67
CA ALA A 48 -1.10 6.67 -14.92
C ALA A 48 -2.46 6.00 -14.70
N MET A 49 -2.96 5.31 -15.70
CA MET A 49 -4.26 4.64 -15.59
C MET A 49 -4.21 3.53 -14.55
N MET A 50 -3.14 2.73 -14.55
CA MET A 50 -3.00 1.66 -13.58
C MET A 50 -2.82 2.22 -12.17
N ARG A 51 -2.13 3.34 -12.04
CA ARG A 51 -1.98 3.97 -10.72
C ARG A 51 -3.31 4.47 -10.20
N MET A 52 -4.18 4.97 -11.07
CA MET A 52 -5.52 5.36 -10.66
C MET A 52 -6.31 4.15 -10.15
N PHE A 53 -6.17 3.03 -10.84
CA PHE A 53 -6.78 1.78 -10.38
C PHE A 53 -6.27 1.40 -9.00
N LEU A 54 -4.95 1.41 -8.85
CA LEU A 54 -4.34 1.03 -7.58
C LEU A 54 -4.83 1.93 -6.45
N ASN A 55 -4.93 3.23 -6.72
CA ASN A 55 -5.33 4.18 -5.69
C ASN A 55 -6.78 4.00 -5.24
N SER A 56 -7.61 3.38 -6.06
CA SER A 56 -9.02 3.22 -5.74
C SER A 56 -9.38 1.82 -5.28
N MET A 57 -8.44 0.88 -5.26
CA MET A 57 -8.74 -0.49 -4.84
C MET A 57 -8.00 -0.84 -3.55
N PRO A 58 -8.59 -1.70 -2.71
CA PRO A 58 -7.92 -2.14 -1.49
C PRO A 58 -6.62 -2.86 -1.81
N ILE A 59 -5.64 -2.75 -0.91
CA ILE A 59 -4.37 -3.42 -1.18
C ILE A 59 -4.51 -4.94 -1.20
N ASN A 60 -5.53 -5.49 -0.55
CA ASN A 60 -5.74 -6.94 -0.61
C ASN A 60 -6.24 -7.40 -1.98
N SER A 61 -6.54 -6.47 -2.88
CA SER A 61 -6.87 -6.79 -4.26
C SER A 61 -5.64 -6.81 -5.16
N LEU A 62 -4.48 -6.40 -4.65
CA LEU A 62 -3.26 -6.45 -5.44
C LEU A 62 -2.95 -7.84 -5.98
N PRO A 63 -3.16 -8.93 -5.20
CA PRO A 63 -2.93 -10.27 -5.76
C PRO A 63 -3.81 -10.57 -6.97
N THR A 64 -5.02 -10.02 -7.01
CA THR A 64 -5.91 -10.22 -8.15
C THR A 64 -5.37 -9.51 -9.38
N LEU A 65 -4.76 -8.34 -9.19
CA LEU A 65 -4.24 -7.55 -10.29
C LEU A 65 -2.84 -7.99 -10.70
N LEU A 66 -1.97 -8.24 -9.73
CA LEU A 66 -0.55 -8.49 -9.95
C LEU A 66 -0.11 -9.93 -9.65
N GLY A 67 -1.02 -10.77 -9.21
CA GLY A 67 -0.70 -12.15 -8.87
C GLY A 67 0.14 -12.25 -7.61
N GLU A 68 1.09 -13.18 -7.59
CA GLU A 68 1.94 -13.42 -6.42
C GLU A 68 2.69 -12.17 -5.99
N GLY A 69 3.10 -11.35 -6.96
CA GLY A 69 3.79 -10.12 -6.65
C GLY A 69 2.93 -9.17 -5.84
N GLY A 70 1.66 -9.07 -6.20
CA GLY A 70 0.73 -8.23 -5.46
C GLY A 70 0.52 -8.72 -4.04
N LYS A 71 0.49 -10.05 -3.87
CA LYS A 71 0.35 -10.63 -2.54
C LYS A 71 1.54 -10.26 -1.66
N LYS A 72 2.75 -10.32 -2.21
CA LYS A 72 3.95 -9.97 -1.47
C LYS A 72 3.95 -8.50 -1.07
N ILE A 73 3.51 -7.63 -1.97
CA ILE A 73 3.44 -6.20 -1.70
C ILE A 73 2.44 -5.93 -0.58
N ALA A 74 1.24 -6.50 -0.68
CA ALA A 74 0.22 -6.28 0.33
C ALA A 74 0.67 -6.78 1.70
N GLN A 75 1.27 -7.97 1.73
CA GLN A 75 1.76 -8.54 2.98
C GLN A 75 2.85 -7.67 3.59
N PHE A 76 3.77 -7.19 2.76
CA PHE A 76 4.83 -6.31 3.22
C PHE A 76 4.24 -5.04 3.84
N MET A 77 3.27 -4.43 3.19
CA MET A 77 2.67 -3.20 3.67
C MET A 77 1.99 -3.39 5.03
N VAL A 78 1.20 -4.44 5.15
CA VAL A 78 0.50 -4.72 6.40
C VAL A 78 1.49 -5.01 7.54
N ASP A 79 2.52 -5.80 7.25
CA ASP A 79 3.53 -6.15 8.25
C ASP A 79 4.30 -4.91 8.72
N GLU A 80 4.69 -4.05 7.80
CA GLU A 80 5.44 -2.84 8.15
C GLU A 80 4.58 -1.88 8.95
N TYR A 81 3.31 -1.76 8.58
CA TYR A 81 2.41 -0.89 9.32
C TYR A 81 2.24 -1.37 10.76
N ALA A 82 2.14 -2.68 10.94
CA ALA A 82 2.01 -3.25 12.28
C ALA A 82 3.24 -2.92 13.14
N LYS A 83 4.41 -2.92 12.53
CA LYS A 83 5.64 -2.57 13.24
C LYS A 83 5.67 -1.10 13.63
N LEU A 84 5.24 -0.23 12.72
CA LEU A 84 5.29 1.20 12.96
C LEU A 84 4.21 1.68 13.92
N SER A 85 3.08 1.00 13.96
CA SER A 85 1.96 1.44 14.77
C SER A 85 2.02 0.96 16.22
N LYS A 86 3.03 0.20 16.57
CA LYS A 86 3.19 -0.28 17.94
C LYS A 86 3.82 0.74 18.85
#